data_34367145eb195472ba76f6eb8bbe90a2
#
_entry.id   34367145eb195472ba76f6eb8bbe90a2
#
_cell.length_a   1.000
_cell.length_b   1.000
_cell.length_c   1.000
_cell.angle_alpha   90.00
_cell.angle_beta   90.00
_cell.angle_gamma   90.00
#
_symmetry.space_group_name_H-M   'P 1'
#
loop_
_entity.id
_entity.type
_entity.pdbx_description
1 polymer ?
#
loop_
_entity_poly.entity_id
_entity_poly.type
_entity_poly.pdbx_seq_one_letter_code
_entity_poly.pdbx_strand_id
1 'polypeptide(L)'
;MMLRVLSSSAALFVSLVHGYANPGSCSGSCNVHDPSLIQRSSDGTYFRFSTGNKISYASASSIKGPWTAIGSVVPAGSSIDLDGNDDLWAPDAQLVNGVYYVYYAVSTFGSQNSAIGLATSDTMNLNSWTDKGTTGISSSSSKAYNAIDPNLINVDGSYYMNFGSFWHDLYQAPMNSAATKVASSSYNIAYDSSGTHAQEGAYMYKYGSYYYLFYSSGICCGYDTSRPASGAEYKIKVCRSTSATGNFVDKSGVACTSGGGTVVLESHGTVYGPGGQGVFTDSSLGPVLYYHYVDTTVGYADSQKLFGWNAIDFSSGWPVV
;
A
#
# COMPACT_ATOMS: atom_id res chain seq x y z
N MET A 1 33.72 -12.05 -62.79
CA MET A 1 33.91 -11.86 -61.35
C MET A 1 32.81 -10.89 -60.90
N MET A 2 31.67 -11.43 -60.43
CA MET A 2 30.52 -10.61 -60.04
C MET A 2 30.57 -10.36 -58.53
N LEU A 3 30.70 -9.10 -58.16
CA LEU A 3 30.63 -8.64 -56.77
C LEU A 3 29.15 -8.62 -56.30
N ARG A 4 28.82 -9.45 -55.31
CA ARG A 4 27.52 -9.36 -54.62
C ARG A 4 27.66 -8.34 -53.46
N VAL A 5 26.93 -7.22 -53.54
CA VAL A 5 26.76 -6.31 -52.45
C VAL A 5 25.64 -6.83 -51.54
N LEU A 6 25.99 -7.22 -50.33
CA LEU A 6 25.04 -7.55 -49.25
C LEU A 6 24.64 -6.22 -48.55
N SER A 7 23.45 -5.79 -48.76
CA SER A 7 22.87 -4.67 -48.01
C SER A 7 22.29 -5.21 -46.68
N SER A 8 22.93 -4.89 -45.55
CA SER A 8 22.46 -5.14 -44.22
C SER A 8 21.44 -4.06 -43.83
N SER A 9 20.16 -4.42 -43.78
CA SER A 9 19.12 -3.53 -43.21
C SER A 9 19.16 -3.65 -41.69
N ALA A 10 19.67 -2.64 -41.01
CA ALA A 10 19.56 -2.52 -39.57
C ALA A 10 18.13 -2.05 -39.23
N ALA A 11 17.32 -2.93 -38.63
CA ALA A 11 16.04 -2.56 -38.06
C ALA A 11 16.29 -1.76 -36.77
N LEU A 12 15.96 -0.46 -36.80
CA LEU A 12 15.97 0.38 -35.62
C LEU A 12 14.74 -0.01 -34.77
N PHE A 13 14.92 -0.77 -33.68
CA PHE A 13 13.91 -0.93 -32.67
C PHE A 13 13.81 0.37 -31.85
N VAL A 14 12.84 1.22 -32.19
CA VAL A 14 12.44 2.31 -31.32
C VAL A 14 11.64 1.70 -30.17
N SER A 15 12.28 1.55 -29.03
CA SER A 15 11.58 1.28 -27.77
C SER A 15 10.74 2.52 -27.46
N LEU A 16 9.42 2.43 -27.62
CA LEU A 16 8.51 3.41 -27.05
C LEU A 16 8.64 3.31 -25.53
N VAL A 17 9.37 4.20 -24.91
CA VAL A 17 9.31 4.43 -23.47
C VAL A 17 7.93 5.01 -23.21
N HIS A 18 6.97 4.16 -22.81
CA HIS A 18 5.71 4.63 -22.28
C HIS A 18 6.04 5.21 -20.91
N GLY A 19 5.94 6.53 -20.78
CA GLY A 19 6.02 7.18 -19.46
C GLY A 19 4.81 6.75 -18.62
N TYR A 20 4.96 6.78 -17.30
CA TYR A 20 3.84 6.51 -16.37
C TYR A 20 2.68 7.47 -16.60
N ALA A 21 1.45 6.99 -16.43
CA ALA A 21 0.27 7.84 -16.53
C ALA A 21 0.18 8.79 -15.32
N ASN A 22 -0.26 10.02 -15.57
CA ASN A 22 -0.56 10.94 -14.48
C ASN A 22 -1.70 10.40 -13.60
N PRO A 23 -1.73 10.76 -12.30
CA PRO A 23 -2.83 10.38 -11.41
C PRO A 23 -4.19 10.82 -11.97
N GLY A 24 -5.19 9.99 -11.77
CA GLY A 24 -6.58 10.34 -12.04
C GLY A 24 -7.02 11.55 -11.20
N SER A 25 -8.00 12.29 -11.68
CA SER A 25 -8.49 13.50 -11.00
C SER A 25 -9.01 13.19 -9.59
N CYS A 26 -8.75 14.11 -8.67
CA CYS A 26 -9.32 14.13 -7.33
C CYS A 26 -9.93 15.51 -7.05
N SER A 27 -11.06 15.55 -6.35
CA SER A 27 -11.71 16.79 -5.92
C SER A 27 -12.19 16.68 -4.47
N GLY A 28 -12.43 17.83 -3.83
CA GLY A 28 -12.75 17.90 -2.40
C GLY A 28 -11.52 17.74 -1.53
N SER A 29 -11.61 16.99 -0.45
CA SER A 29 -10.50 16.72 0.48
C SER A 29 -9.54 15.70 -0.13
N CYS A 30 -8.55 16.14 -0.92
CA CYS A 30 -7.61 15.27 -1.64
C CYS A 30 -6.29 15.04 -0.92
N ASN A 31 -5.99 15.76 0.15
CA ASN A 31 -4.79 15.49 0.95
C ASN A 31 -4.94 14.15 1.68
N VAL A 32 -3.88 13.32 1.59
CA VAL A 32 -3.89 11.98 2.15
C VAL A 32 -2.47 11.47 2.36
N HIS A 33 -2.27 10.68 3.41
CA HIS A 33 -1.08 9.90 3.65
C HIS A 33 -1.50 8.45 3.90
N ASP A 34 -0.86 7.47 3.25
CA ASP A 34 -1.18 6.04 3.30
C ASP A 34 -2.69 5.78 3.16
N PRO A 35 -3.26 6.06 1.99
CA PRO A 35 -4.69 5.85 1.80
C PRO A 35 -5.07 4.37 1.86
N SER A 36 -6.24 4.08 2.42
CA SER A 36 -6.95 2.81 2.20
C SER A 36 -8.34 3.08 1.66
N LEU A 37 -8.77 2.34 0.66
CA LEU A 37 -10.01 2.58 -0.07
C LEU A 37 -10.93 1.37 0.00
N ILE A 38 -12.19 1.60 0.33
CA ILE A 38 -13.24 0.59 0.30
C ILE A 38 -14.56 1.21 -0.18
N GLN A 39 -15.39 0.40 -0.83
CA GLN A 39 -16.74 0.78 -1.20
C GLN A 39 -17.76 0.11 -0.29
N ARG A 40 -18.70 0.88 0.27
CA ARG A 40 -19.78 0.33 1.07
C ARG A 40 -20.76 -0.44 0.18
N SER A 41 -20.98 -1.71 0.49
CA SER A 41 -21.78 -2.60 -0.34
C SER A 41 -23.27 -2.22 -0.42
N SER A 42 -23.81 -1.54 0.61
CA SER A 42 -25.24 -1.21 0.71
C SER A 42 -25.68 -0.10 -0.24
N ASP A 43 -24.82 0.87 -0.58
CA ASP A 43 -25.17 2.06 -1.36
C ASP A 43 -24.09 2.50 -2.35
N GLY A 44 -22.97 1.78 -2.42
CA GLY A 44 -21.89 2.11 -3.34
C GLY A 44 -21.04 3.32 -2.95
N THR A 45 -21.24 3.88 -1.75
CA THR A 45 -20.44 5.00 -1.25
C THR A 45 -18.97 4.58 -1.07
N TYR A 46 -18.05 5.36 -1.63
CA TYR A 46 -16.61 5.19 -1.42
C TYR A 46 -16.20 5.79 -0.09
N PHE A 47 -15.35 5.06 0.64
CA PHE A 47 -14.70 5.52 1.86
C PHE A 47 -13.19 5.41 1.68
N ARG A 48 -12.49 6.48 2.07
CA ARG A 48 -11.03 6.55 2.05
C ARG A 48 -10.54 6.91 3.43
N PHE A 49 -9.70 6.05 3.97
CA PHE A 49 -9.03 6.19 5.27
C PHE A 49 -7.60 6.67 5.06
N SER A 50 -7.00 7.29 6.07
CA SER A 50 -5.68 7.91 5.96
C SER A 50 -4.96 7.92 7.31
N THR A 51 -3.65 7.83 7.28
CA THR A 51 -2.73 8.13 8.38
C THR A 51 -3.04 9.51 8.98
N GLY A 52 -2.87 9.64 10.29
CA GLY A 52 -3.06 10.87 11.05
C GLY A 52 -4.50 11.08 11.51
N ASN A 53 -4.65 12.01 12.45
CA ASN A 53 -5.93 12.32 13.11
C ASN A 53 -6.66 11.06 13.61
N LYS A 54 -5.90 10.10 14.21
CA LYS A 54 -6.46 8.84 14.75
C LYS A 54 -7.22 8.03 13.70
N ILE A 55 -6.63 7.93 12.52
CA ILE A 55 -7.17 7.44 11.26
C ILE A 55 -8.33 8.31 10.78
N SER A 56 -8.00 9.37 10.06
CA SER A 56 -8.99 10.22 9.38
C SER A 56 -9.67 9.46 8.24
N TYR A 57 -10.93 9.81 7.96
CA TYR A 57 -11.61 9.23 6.81
C TYR A 57 -12.58 10.22 6.15
N ALA A 58 -12.82 9.98 4.88
CA ALA A 58 -13.66 10.75 4.00
C ALA A 58 -14.54 9.83 3.16
N SER A 59 -15.66 10.36 2.63
CA SER A 59 -16.53 9.65 1.71
C SER A 59 -16.76 10.43 0.42
N ALA A 60 -17.11 9.69 -0.64
CA ALA A 60 -17.47 10.25 -1.95
C ALA A 60 -18.41 9.30 -2.70
N SER A 61 -19.07 9.81 -3.75
CA SER A 61 -19.89 8.99 -4.66
C SER A 61 -19.06 8.29 -5.75
N SER A 62 -17.80 8.67 -5.90
CA SER A 62 -16.87 8.06 -6.86
C SER A 62 -15.43 8.20 -6.36
N ILE A 63 -14.51 7.43 -6.94
CA ILE A 63 -13.08 7.53 -6.63
C ILE A 63 -12.50 8.92 -6.92
N LYS A 64 -13.10 9.66 -7.85
CA LYS A 64 -12.71 11.03 -8.23
C LYS A 64 -13.15 12.08 -7.20
N GLY A 65 -14.01 11.73 -6.27
CA GLY A 65 -14.66 12.65 -5.32
C GLY A 65 -15.99 13.21 -5.87
N PRO A 66 -16.46 14.36 -5.36
CA PRO A 66 -15.78 15.17 -4.35
C PRO A 66 -15.70 14.46 -2.99
N TRP A 67 -14.49 14.39 -2.43
CA TRP A 67 -14.27 13.77 -1.12
C TRP A 67 -14.68 14.73 0.01
N THR A 68 -15.52 14.26 0.89
CA THR A 68 -15.97 15.00 2.08
C THR A 68 -15.42 14.32 3.33
N ALA A 69 -14.66 15.06 4.11
CA ALA A 69 -14.13 14.58 5.39
C ALA A 69 -15.27 14.25 6.36
N ILE A 70 -15.19 13.11 7.04
CA ILE A 70 -16.20 12.64 8.01
C ILE A 70 -15.69 12.83 9.43
N GLY A 71 -14.48 12.34 9.75
CA GLY A 71 -13.91 12.38 11.09
C GLY A 71 -12.79 11.38 11.28
N SER A 72 -12.71 10.80 12.47
CA SER A 72 -11.70 9.81 12.86
C SER A 72 -12.33 8.46 13.16
N VAL A 73 -11.62 7.37 12.83
CA VAL A 73 -12.04 5.99 13.16
C VAL A 73 -11.95 5.72 14.66
N VAL A 74 -10.88 6.20 15.31
CA VAL A 74 -10.61 5.97 16.73
C VAL A 74 -10.44 7.30 17.45
N PRO A 75 -11.52 8.13 17.58
CA PRO A 75 -11.41 9.52 18.03
C PRO A 75 -10.84 9.65 19.46
N ALA A 76 -10.97 8.63 20.31
CA ALA A 76 -10.40 8.59 21.65
C ALA A 76 -8.91 8.21 21.69
N GLY A 77 -8.31 7.86 20.55
CA GLY A 77 -7.01 7.19 20.47
C GLY A 77 -7.15 5.68 20.63
N SER A 78 -6.09 4.94 20.32
CA SER A 78 -6.08 3.47 20.46
C SER A 78 -6.00 3.07 21.93
N SER A 79 -6.67 1.96 22.27
CA SER A 79 -6.54 1.30 23.58
C SER A 79 -5.23 0.50 23.74
N ILE A 80 -4.38 0.46 22.72
CA ILE A 80 -3.05 -0.15 22.79
C ILE A 80 -2.12 0.79 23.58
N ASP A 81 -1.61 0.32 24.69
CA ASP A 81 -0.74 1.08 25.60
C ASP A 81 0.71 1.11 25.07
N LEU A 82 0.93 1.90 24.02
CA LEU A 82 2.22 2.19 23.41
C LEU A 82 2.29 3.68 23.06
N ASP A 83 3.51 4.21 22.98
CA ASP A 83 3.74 5.54 22.41
C ASP A 83 3.20 5.58 20.97
N GLY A 84 2.52 6.70 20.61
CA GLY A 84 1.87 6.86 19.30
C GLY A 84 0.42 6.40 19.27
N ASN A 85 -0.18 5.99 20.38
CA ASN A 85 -1.60 5.56 20.42
C ASN A 85 -2.61 6.67 20.11
N ASP A 86 -2.17 7.91 20.03
CA ASP A 86 -2.95 9.08 19.57
C ASP A 86 -2.58 9.54 18.15
N ASP A 87 -1.54 8.94 17.53
CA ASP A 87 -1.10 9.21 16.15
C ASP A 87 -1.04 7.89 15.35
N LEU A 88 -2.20 7.45 14.87
CA LEU A 88 -2.37 6.14 14.23
C LEU A 88 -2.05 6.21 12.74
N TRP A 89 -1.38 5.15 12.20
CA TRP A 89 -0.83 5.12 10.85
C TRP A 89 -1.36 3.99 9.99
N ALA A 90 -1.21 4.18 8.68
CA ALA A 90 -1.32 3.19 7.62
C ALA A 90 -2.55 2.27 7.74
N PRO A 91 -3.75 2.81 7.60
CA PRO A 91 -4.97 2.01 7.71
C PRO A 91 -5.10 0.99 6.58
N ASP A 92 -5.71 -0.16 6.89
CA ASP A 92 -6.23 -1.12 5.90
C ASP A 92 -7.70 -1.41 6.17
N ALA A 93 -8.57 -1.02 5.25
CA ALA A 93 -10.02 -1.17 5.36
C ALA A 93 -10.51 -2.41 4.62
N GLN A 94 -11.23 -3.29 5.31
CA GLN A 94 -11.70 -4.57 4.79
C GLN A 94 -13.16 -4.83 5.18
N LEU A 95 -13.89 -5.57 4.34
CA LEU A 95 -15.19 -6.14 4.69
C LEU A 95 -15.00 -7.61 5.07
N VAL A 96 -15.21 -7.92 6.34
CA VAL A 96 -15.02 -9.27 6.88
C VAL A 96 -16.35 -9.77 7.46
N ASN A 97 -16.94 -10.80 6.87
CA ASN A 97 -18.19 -11.40 7.32
C ASN A 97 -19.34 -10.39 7.54
N GLY A 98 -19.42 -9.36 6.67
CA GLY A 98 -20.46 -8.33 6.72
C GLY A 98 -20.17 -7.16 7.67
N VAL A 99 -19.03 -7.14 8.34
CA VAL A 99 -18.57 -6.06 9.24
C VAL A 99 -17.37 -5.36 8.59
N TYR A 100 -17.32 -4.04 8.63
CA TYR A 100 -16.17 -3.25 8.15
C TYR A 100 -15.10 -3.20 9.23
N TYR A 101 -13.89 -3.56 8.85
CA TYR A 101 -12.68 -3.57 9.66
C TYR A 101 -11.76 -2.47 9.17
N VAL A 102 -11.10 -1.77 10.08
CA VAL A 102 -9.94 -0.92 9.80
C VAL A 102 -8.82 -1.35 10.73
N TYR A 103 -7.81 -1.98 10.14
CA TYR A 103 -6.55 -2.22 10.84
C TYR A 103 -5.73 -0.94 10.80
N TYR A 104 -4.89 -0.72 11.80
CA TYR A 104 -4.04 0.46 11.91
C TYR A 104 -2.78 0.13 12.70
N ALA A 105 -1.74 0.94 12.56
CA ALA A 105 -0.52 0.82 13.32
C ALA A 105 -0.48 1.84 14.47
N VAL A 106 -0.01 1.39 15.64
CA VAL A 106 0.44 2.22 16.76
C VAL A 106 1.95 2.18 16.79
N SER A 107 2.61 3.32 16.59
CA SER A 107 4.07 3.42 16.55
C SER A 107 4.50 4.87 16.72
N THR A 108 5.82 5.08 16.81
CA THR A 108 6.47 6.40 16.70
C THR A 108 7.59 6.35 15.68
N PHE A 109 7.87 7.48 15.03
CA PHE A 109 8.86 7.54 13.95
C PHE A 109 10.25 7.06 14.44
N GLY A 110 10.86 6.15 13.68
CA GLY A 110 12.16 5.54 14.00
C GLY A 110 12.11 4.47 15.09
N SER A 111 10.94 4.11 15.60
CA SER A 111 10.76 3.07 16.61
C SER A 111 10.45 1.72 15.99
N GLN A 112 10.90 0.64 16.65
CA GLN A 112 10.46 -0.74 16.40
C GLN A 112 9.45 -1.21 17.46
N ASN A 113 9.12 -0.37 18.44
CA ASN A 113 8.12 -0.69 19.45
C ASN A 113 6.73 -0.33 18.93
N SER A 114 6.12 -1.29 18.23
CA SER A 114 4.91 -1.06 17.44
C SER A 114 3.92 -2.20 17.60
N ALA A 115 2.64 -1.93 17.30
CA ALA A 115 1.60 -2.94 17.29
C ALA A 115 0.51 -2.61 16.25
N ILE A 116 -0.12 -3.66 15.71
CA ILE A 116 -1.27 -3.54 14.81
C ILE A 116 -2.55 -3.63 15.63
N GLY A 117 -3.39 -2.60 15.53
CA GLY A 117 -4.72 -2.50 16.11
C GLY A 117 -5.83 -2.78 15.10
N LEU A 118 -7.05 -2.87 15.60
CA LEU A 118 -8.26 -3.10 14.83
C LEU A 118 -9.40 -2.24 15.38
N ALA A 119 -10.12 -1.56 14.48
CA ALA A 119 -11.44 -0.99 14.77
C ALA A 119 -12.49 -1.59 13.84
N THR A 120 -13.74 -1.69 14.29
CA THR A 120 -14.83 -2.29 13.52
C THR A 120 -16.07 -1.39 13.49
N SER A 121 -16.83 -1.47 12.38
CA SER A 121 -18.12 -0.78 12.20
C SER A 121 -19.03 -1.59 11.29
N ASP A 122 -20.32 -1.59 11.56
CA ASP A 122 -21.31 -2.19 10.65
C ASP A 122 -21.67 -1.27 9.48
N THR A 123 -21.39 0.05 9.56
CA THR A 123 -21.91 1.04 8.62
C THR A 123 -20.88 2.00 8.06
N MET A 124 -19.73 2.15 8.70
CA MET A 124 -18.72 3.20 8.45
C MET A 124 -19.25 4.65 8.65
N ASN A 125 -20.40 4.82 9.28
CA ASN A 125 -20.90 6.16 9.60
C ASN A 125 -20.06 6.81 10.72
N LEU A 126 -20.16 8.11 10.85
CA LEU A 126 -19.55 8.84 11.95
C LEU A 126 -20.02 8.26 13.30
N ASN A 127 -19.10 8.07 14.24
CA ASN A 127 -19.32 7.49 15.58
C ASN A 127 -19.82 6.03 15.60
N SER A 128 -19.72 5.28 14.48
CA SER A 128 -20.11 3.86 14.45
C SER A 128 -18.92 2.91 14.68
N TRP A 129 -17.72 3.43 14.80
CA TRP A 129 -16.50 2.66 14.97
C TRP A 129 -16.28 2.27 16.43
N THR A 130 -15.81 1.05 16.64
CA THR A 130 -15.40 0.52 17.95
C THR A 130 -13.98 0.03 17.87
N ASP A 131 -13.09 0.61 18.67
CA ASP A 131 -11.72 0.10 18.84
C ASP A 131 -11.74 -1.27 19.52
N LYS A 132 -11.02 -2.24 18.96
CA LYS A 132 -10.86 -3.62 19.45
C LYS A 132 -9.47 -3.85 20.05
N GLY A 133 -8.64 -2.83 20.03
CA GLY A 133 -7.25 -2.91 20.49
C GLY A 133 -6.40 -3.82 19.61
N THR A 134 -5.34 -4.37 20.20
CA THR A 134 -4.31 -5.12 19.47
C THR A 134 -4.81 -6.38 18.80
N THR A 135 -4.30 -6.67 17.59
CA THR A 135 -4.45 -7.96 16.90
C THR A 135 -3.52 -9.06 17.44
N GLY A 136 -2.58 -8.71 18.32
CA GLY A 136 -1.52 -9.59 18.81
C GLY A 136 -0.27 -9.59 17.90
N ILE A 137 -0.28 -8.85 16.78
CA ILE A 137 0.92 -8.60 15.97
C ILE A 137 1.59 -7.37 16.57
N SER A 138 2.79 -7.55 17.13
CA SER A 138 3.58 -6.48 17.73
C SER A 138 5.06 -6.71 17.53
N SER A 139 5.85 -5.66 17.65
CA SER A 139 7.31 -5.68 17.55
C SER A 139 7.97 -4.92 18.67
N SER A 140 9.23 -5.23 18.86
CA SER A 140 10.19 -4.56 19.73
C SER A 140 11.58 -4.93 19.22
N SER A 141 12.64 -4.48 19.90
CA SER A 141 14.03 -4.84 19.56
C SER A 141 14.33 -6.35 19.55
N SER A 142 13.41 -7.19 20.04
CA SER A 142 13.54 -8.65 20.02
C SER A 142 13.00 -9.31 18.73
N LYS A 143 12.37 -8.52 17.84
CA LYS A 143 11.81 -9.01 16.57
C LYS A 143 12.70 -8.59 15.38
N ALA A 144 12.63 -9.35 14.31
CA ALA A 144 13.32 -9.01 13.07
C ALA A 144 12.56 -7.95 12.25
N TYR A 145 11.29 -7.68 12.54
CA TYR A 145 10.40 -6.80 11.79
C TYR A 145 9.90 -5.64 12.65
N ASN A 146 9.35 -4.62 11.99
CA ASN A 146 8.53 -3.58 12.61
C ASN A 146 7.05 -3.88 12.31
N ALA A 147 6.19 -3.91 13.32
CA ALA A 147 4.77 -4.28 13.21
C ALA A 147 3.90 -3.07 12.86
N ILE A 148 4.06 -2.52 11.65
CA ILE A 148 3.26 -1.45 11.08
C ILE A 148 2.81 -1.82 9.65
N ASP A 149 2.02 -0.97 9.03
CA ASP A 149 1.52 -1.09 7.65
C ASP A 149 0.73 -2.39 7.42
N PRO A 150 -0.35 -2.61 8.17
CA PRO A 150 -1.15 -3.82 8.02
C PRO A 150 -1.88 -3.86 6.68
N ASN A 151 -2.00 -5.07 6.10
CA ASN A 151 -2.90 -5.36 4.99
C ASN A 151 -3.46 -6.79 5.13
N LEU A 152 -4.77 -6.93 5.23
CA LEU A 152 -5.42 -8.24 5.31
C LEU A 152 -5.69 -8.79 3.91
N ILE A 153 -5.41 -10.08 3.70
CA ILE A 153 -5.86 -10.83 2.53
C ILE A 153 -6.72 -12.03 2.95
N ASN A 154 -7.85 -12.21 2.26
CA ASN A 154 -8.66 -13.42 2.35
C ASN A 154 -8.26 -14.38 1.23
N VAL A 155 -7.86 -15.59 1.59
CA VAL A 155 -7.49 -16.66 0.67
C VAL A 155 -8.42 -17.83 0.93
N ASP A 156 -9.51 -17.89 0.17
CA ASP A 156 -10.49 -18.96 0.22
C ASP A 156 -11.02 -19.25 1.64
N GLY A 157 -11.27 -18.17 2.42
CA GLY A 157 -11.77 -18.23 3.79
C GLY A 157 -10.68 -18.27 4.87
N SER A 158 -9.41 -18.38 4.50
CA SER A 158 -8.28 -18.21 5.40
C SER A 158 -7.74 -16.78 5.31
N TYR A 159 -7.49 -16.16 6.46
CA TYR A 159 -7.02 -14.79 6.54
C TYR A 159 -5.54 -14.72 6.86
N TYR A 160 -4.84 -13.81 6.19
CA TYR A 160 -3.43 -13.51 6.43
C TYR A 160 -3.23 -12.02 6.53
N MET A 161 -2.40 -11.59 7.49
CA MET A 161 -1.99 -10.19 7.63
C MET A 161 -0.60 -10.01 7.05
N ASN A 162 -0.47 -9.18 6.02
CA ASN A 162 0.79 -8.67 5.53
C ASN A 162 1.15 -7.42 6.32
N PHE A 163 2.41 -7.21 6.65
CA PHE A 163 2.86 -6.06 7.41
C PHE A 163 4.38 -5.92 7.35
N GLY A 164 4.91 -4.80 7.83
CA GLY A 164 6.33 -4.59 8.00
C GLY A 164 6.84 -3.34 7.31
N SER A 165 7.88 -2.77 7.88
CA SER A 165 8.55 -1.57 7.44
C SER A 165 9.98 -1.60 7.94
N PHE A 166 10.95 -1.42 7.06
CA PHE A 166 12.38 -1.47 7.38
C PHE A 166 12.80 -2.75 8.12
N TRP A 167 13.94 -2.77 8.84
CA TRP A 167 14.52 -3.94 9.51
C TRP A 167 14.70 -5.12 8.54
N HIS A 168 13.87 -6.16 8.65
CA HIS A 168 13.81 -7.26 7.68
C HIS A 168 12.59 -7.18 6.77
N ASP A 169 12.15 -5.96 6.48
CA ASP A 169 11.12 -5.60 5.51
C ASP A 169 9.76 -6.27 5.78
N LEU A 170 9.24 -7.07 4.83
CA LEU A 170 7.84 -7.47 4.80
C LEU A 170 7.60 -8.87 5.33
N TYR A 171 6.62 -8.99 6.19
CA TYR A 171 6.20 -10.23 6.84
C TYR A 171 4.73 -10.53 6.55
N GLN A 172 4.37 -11.79 6.75
CA GLN A 172 2.98 -12.25 6.75
C GLN A 172 2.73 -13.12 7.97
N ALA A 173 1.53 -13.03 8.56
CA ALA A 173 1.08 -13.87 9.65
C ALA A 173 -0.30 -14.44 9.37
N PRO A 174 -0.56 -15.74 9.63
CA PRO A 174 -1.93 -16.29 9.63
C PRO A 174 -2.77 -15.63 10.72
N MET A 175 -4.03 -15.33 10.39
CA MET A 175 -5.02 -14.77 11.31
C MET A 175 -6.04 -15.85 11.70
N ASN A 176 -6.75 -15.63 12.80
CA ASN A 176 -7.88 -16.49 13.16
C ASN A 176 -9.04 -16.34 12.16
N SER A 177 -10.04 -17.22 12.23
CA SER A 177 -11.18 -17.24 11.31
C SER A 177 -12.06 -15.98 11.34
N ALA A 178 -11.97 -15.18 12.41
CA ALA A 178 -12.63 -13.88 12.51
C ALA A 178 -11.72 -12.72 12.03
N ALA A 179 -10.50 -12.99 11.61
CA ALA A 179 -9.48 -12.02 11.22
C ALA A 179 -9.15 -10.95 12.30
N THR A 180 -9.44 -11.24 13.58
CA THR A 180 -9.27 -10.30 14.69
C THR A 180 -7.95 -10.44 15.44
N LYS A 181 -7.35 -11.63 15.38
CA LYS A 181 -6.12 -11.97 16.11
C LYS A 181 -5.19 -12.82 15.27
N VAL A 182 -3.89 -12.63 15.47
CA VAL A 182 -2.87 -13.52 14.93
C VAL A 182 -3.07 -14.94 15.45
N ALA A 183 -2.97 -15.94 14.56
CA ALA A 183 -3.19 -17.35 14.89
C ALA A 183 -1.88 -18.13 15.07
N SER A 184 -0.80 -17.71 14.41
CA SER A 184 0.51 -18.35 14.53
C SER A 184 1.65 -17.38 14.15
N SER A 185 2.89 -17.88 14.22
CA SER A 185 4.09 -17.09 13.94
C SER A 185 4.11 -16.49 12.54
N SER A 186 4.63 -15.30 12.44
CA SER A 186 4.88 -14.61 11.17
C SER A 186 6.14 -15.15 10.47
N TYR A 187 6.22 -14.94 9.17
CA TYR A 187 7.34 -15.29 8.31
C TYR A 187 7.59 -14.20 7.28
N ASN A 188 8.84 -14.09 6.81
CA ASN A 188 9.24 -13.09 5.84
C ASN A 188 8.71 -13.44 4.43
N ILE A 189 8.21 -12.44 3.70
CA ILE A 189 7.68 -12.58 2.33
C ILE A 189 8.41 -11.71 1.31
N ALA A 190 9.13 -10.66 1.75
CA ALA A 190 10.04 -9.89 0.93
C ALA A 190 11.15 -9.29 1.81
N TYR A 191 12.37 -9.24 1.28
CA TYR A 191 13.54 -8.71 1.96
C TYR A 191 14.60 -8.28 0.96
N ASP A 192 15.11 -7.06 1.12
CA ASP A 192 16.26 -6.56 0.38
C ASP A 192 17.38 -6.26 1.38
N SER A 193 18.44 -7.06 1.35
CA SER A 193 19.59 -6.90 2.25
C SER A 193 20.46 -5.69 1.91
N SER A 194 20.15 -4.96 0.85
CA SER A 194 20.91 -3.78 0.41
C SER A 194 20.42 -2.48 1.07
N GLY A 195 21.32 -1.51 1.17
CA GLY A 195 20.98 -0.16 1.61
C GLY A 195 20.41 -0.08 3.03
N THR A 196 19.36 0.70 3.18
CA THR A 196 18.71 1.00 4.47
C THR A 196 17.48 0.12 4.75
N HIS A 197 17.24 -0.93 3.97
CA HIS A 197 16.04 -1.78 4.06
C HIS A 197 14.75 -0.95 3.97
N ALA A 198 14.69 0.00 3.02
CA ALA A 198 13.57 0.91 2.85
C ALA A 198 12.47 0.25 2.01
N GLN A 199 11.81 -0.77 2.59
CA GLN A 199 10.61 -1.41 2.04
C GLN A 199 9.52 -1.45 3.09
N GLU A 200 8.28 -1.07 2.73
CA GLU A 200 7.13 -1.01 3.62
C GLU A 200 5.81 -1.01 2.84
N GLY A 201 4.67 -0.89 3.53
CA GLY A 201 3.38 -0.74 2.89
C GLY A 201 2.98 -1.96 2.07
N ALA A 202 3.17 -3.17 2.60
CA ALA A 202 2.79 -4.41 1.91
C ALA A 202 1.29 -4.43 1.60
N TYR A 203 0.91 -4.64 0.34
CA TYR A 203 -0.47 -4.82 -0.09
C TYR A 203 -0.59 -6.00 -1.05
N MET A 204 -1.41 -6.98 -0.70
CA MET A 204 -1.60 -8.18 -1.52
C MET A 204 -2.93 -8.13 -2.27
N TYR A 205 -2.87 -8.34 -3.57
CA TYR A 205 -4.04 -8.37 -4.44
C TYR A 205 -4.06 -9.62 -5.32
N LYS A 206 -5.21 -10.31 -5.39
CA LYS A 206 -5.39 -11.49 -6.27
C LYS A 206 -5.94 -11.06 -7.62
N TYR A 207 -5.24 -11.39 -8.70
CA TYR A 207 -5.74 -11.21 -10.06
C TYR A 207 -5.45 -12.45 -10.91
N GLY A 208 -6.49 -13.02 -11.50
CA GLY A 208 -6.38 -14.29 -12.21
C GLY A 208 -5.86 -15.40 -11.30
N SER A 209 -4.81 -16.09 -11.74
CA SER A 209 -4.17 -17.17 -10.97
C SER A 209 -3.02 -16.71 -10.08
N TYR A 210 -2.75 -15.40 -10.01
CA TYR A 210 -1.62 -14.88 -9.25
C TYR A 210 -2.07 -14.01 -8.06
N TYR A 211 -1.26 -14.03 -7.01
CA TYR A 211 -1.22 -13.06 -5.93
C TYR A 211 -0.09 -12.08 -6.21
N TYR A 212 -0.42 -10.79 -6.24
CA TYR A 212 0.52 -9.70 -6.46
C TYR A 212 0.77 -9.01 -5.12
N LEU A 213 2.02 -9.03 -4.68
CA LEU A 213 2.49 -8.31 -3.49
C LEU A 213 3.03 -6.96 -3.94
N PHE A 214 2.23 -5.91 -3.80
CA PHE A 214 2.66 -4.53 -3.98
C PHE A 214 3.31 -4.03 -2.70
N TYR A 215 4.29 -3.17 -2.82
CA TYR A 215 4.93 -2.53 -1.68
C TYR A 215 5.64 -1.24 -2.08
N SER A 216 5.87 -0.34 -1.12
CA SER A 216 6.66 0.86 -1.29
C SER A 216 8.13 0.58 -1.05
N SER A 217 9.00 1.21 -1.84
CA SER A 217 10.45 1.11 -1.69
C SER A 217 11.08 2.49 -1.81
N GLY A 218 12.00 2.82 -0.91
CA GLY A 218 12.66 4.12 -0.85
C GLY A 218 12.19 4.97 0.34
N ILE A 219 12.64 6.21 0.39
CA ILE A 219 12.33 7.16 1.48
C ILE A 219 10.96 7.78 1.24
N CYS A 220 10.08 7.71 2.24
CA CYS A 220 8.68 8.15 2.14
C CYS A 220 8.46 9.63 2.42
N CYS A 221 9.24 10.20 3.32
CA CYS A 221 8.78 11.33 4.14
C CYS A 221 9.86 12.38 4.35
N GLY A 222 9.44 13.60 4.82
CA GLY A 222 10.37 14.67 5.14
C GLY A 222 11.04 15.34 3.93
N TYR A 223 10.44 15.29 2.75
CA TYR A 223 11.03 15.80 1.52
C TYR A 223 11.24 17.32 1.51
N ASP A 224 10.48 18.07 2.29
CA ASP A 224 10.64 19.51 2.50
C ASP A 224 11.87 19.85 3.36
N THR A 225 12.28 18.91 4.22
CA THR A 225 13.45 19.04 5.09
C THR A 225 14.71 18.48 4.46
N SER A 226 14.62 17.26 3.89
CA SER A 226 15.75 16.55 3.29
C SER A 226 15.28 15.63 2.17
N ARG A 227 15.47 16.07 0.92
CA ARG A 227 15.17 15.22 -0.23
C ARG A 227 16.22 14.14 -0.40
N PRO A 228 15.82 12.87 -0.59
CA PRO A 228 16.76 11.82 -0.92
C PRO A 228 17.42 12.05 -2.29
N ALA A 229 18.51 11.33 -2.57
CA ALA A 229 19.09 11.29 -3.89
C ALA A 229 18.05 10.80 -4.92
N SER A 230 18.15 11.31 -6.15
CA SER A 230 17.23 10.91 -7.23
C SER A 230 17.19 9.39 -7.40
N GLY A 231 15.99 8.83 -7.39
CA GLY A 231 15.73 7.39 -7.44
C GLY A 231 15.77 6.69 -6.07
N ALA A 232 16.10 7.41 -4.98
CA ALA A 232 16.00 6.89 -3.61
C ALA A 232 14.70 7.33 -2.90
N GLU A 233 13.90 8.21 -3.52
CA GLU A 233 12.55 8.53 -3.07
C GLU A 233 11.59 7.35 -3.29
N TYR A 234 10.45 7.43 -2.64
CA TYR A 234 9.40 6.39 -2.69
C TYR A 234 9.01 6.01 -4.11
N LYS A 235 8.80 4.73 -4.33
CA LYS A 235 8.25 4.13 -5.54
C LYS A 235 7.49 2.86 -5.20
N ILE A 236 6.54 2.50 -6.03
CA ILE A 236 5.74 1.29 -5.88
C ILE A 236 6.39 0.16 -6.67
N LYS A 237 6.67 -0.94 -5.99
CA LYS A 237 7.16 -2.18 -6.59
C LYS A 237 6.13 -3.31 -6.45
N VAL A 238 6.32 -4.37 -7.23
CA VAL A 238 5.49 -5.57 -7.18
C VAL A 238 6.31 -6.83 -7.35
N CYS A 239 5.88 -7.87 -6.65
CA CYS A 239 6.23 -9.25 -6.89
C CYS A 239 4.96 -10.08 -7.09
N ARG A 240 5.05 -11.26 -7.71
CA ARG A 240 3.89 -12.15 -7.82
C ARG A 240 4.22 -13.59 -7.50
N SER A 241 3.20 -14.34 -7.10
CA SER A 241 3.27 -15.78 -6.87
C SER A 241 1.93 -16.44 -7.18
N THR A 242 1.91 -17.72 -7.46
CA THR A 242 0.68 -18.52 -7.49
C THR A 242 0.20 -18.93 -6.10
N SER A 243 1.02 -18.69 -5.06
CA SER A 243 0.69 -18.90 -3.64
C SER A 243 0.59 -17.56 -2.92
N ALA A 244 -0.42 -17.38 -2.09
CA ALA A 244 -0.56 -16.21 -1.24
C ALA A 244 0.46 -16.15 -0.08
N THR A 245 1.13 -17.27 0.21
CA THR A 245 1.95 -17.43 1.42
C THR A 245 3.45 -17.50 1.16
N GLY A 246 3.91 -17.12 -0.05
CA GLY A 246 5.34 -17.09 -0.35
C GLY A 246 5.66 -17.35 -1.81
N ASN A 247 6.96 -17.60 -2.08
CA ASN A 247 7.52 -17.82 -3.42
C ASN A 247 7.26 -16.64 -4.38
N PHE A 248 7.20 -15.44 -3.84
CA PHE A 248 7.06 -14.22 -4.64
C PHE A 248 8.33 -13.95 -5.43
N VAL A 249 8.17 -13.68 -6.73
CA VAL A 249 9.25 -13.31 -7.63
C VAL A 249 8.90 -12.04 -8.40
N ASP A 250 9.90 -11.31 -8.82
CA ASP A 250 9.76 -10.17 -9.73
C ASP A 250 9.66 -10.63 -11.20
N LYS A 251 9.51 -9.67 -12.12
CA LYS A 251 9.37 -9.94 -13.57
C LYS A 251 10.61 -10.60 -14.17
N SER A 252 11.78 -10.46 -13.53
CA SER A 252 13.04 -11.09 -13.93
C SER A 252 13.26 -12.47 -13.30
N GLY A 253 12.33 -12.92 -12.42
CA GLY A 253 12.40 -14.18 -11.71
C GLY A 253 13.24 -14.14 -10.44
N VAL A 254 13.66 -12.95 -9.99
CA VAL A 254 14.40 -12.79 -8.72
C VAL A 254 13.42 -12.90 -7.56
N ALA A 255 13.76 -13.72 -6.56
CA ALA A 255 12.95 -13.88 -5.36
C ALA A 255 12.87 -12.55 -4.57
N CYS A 256 11.66 -12.18 -4.13
CA CYS A 256 11.46 -10.95 -3.38
C CYS A 256 12.04 -11.01 -1.96
N THR A 257 12.28 -12.19 -1.44
CA THR A 257 13.09 -12.43 -0.23
C THR A 257 14.60 -12.29 -0.46
N SER A 258 15.02 -11.92 -1.67
CA SER A 258 16.43 -11.74 -2.08
C SER A 258 16.60 -10.47 -2.92
N GLY A 259 15.85 -9.41 -2.62
CA GLY A 259 15.96 -8.10 -3.27
C GLY A 259 15.20 -7.96 -4.60
N GLY A 260 14.39 -8.96 -5.00
CA GLY A 260 13.52 -8.85 -6.18
C GLY A 260 12.47 -7.78 -6.01
N GLY A 261 11.96 -7.26 -7.13
CA GLY A 261 10.85 -6.29 -7.15
C GLY A 261 10.83 -5.48 -8.45
N THR A 262 9.73 -5.62 -9.19
CA THR A 262 9.50 -4.85 -10.43
C THR A 262 8.86 -3.51 -10.09
N VAL A 263 9.40 -2.40 -10.58
CA VAL A 263 8.79 -1.06 -10.43
C VAL A 263 7.49 -1.00 -11.22
N VAL A 264 6.42 -0.55 -10.57
CA VAL A 264 5.09 -0.32 -11.13
C VAL A 264 4.86 1.16 -11.37
N LEU A 265 5.28 2.00 -10.40
CA LEU A 265 5.14 3.45 -10.47
C LEU A 265 6.27 4.10 -9.68
N GLU A 266 6.89 5.13 -10.27
CA GLU A 266 7.91 5.96 -9.65
C GLU A 266 7.73 7.43 -10.00
N SER A 267 8.59 8.30 -9.50
CA SER A 267 8.53 9.74 -9.76
C SER A 267 8.58 10.03 -11.27
N HIS A 268 7.66 10.87 -11.75
CA HIS A 268 7.56 11.31 -13.15
C HIS A 268 6.78 12.61 -13.26
N GLY A 269 7.06 13.42 -14.27
CA GLY A 269 6.39 14.71 -14.46
C GLY A 269 6.41 15.57 -13.19
N THR A 270 5.23 15.87 -12.63
CA THR A 270 5.08 16.56 -11.33
C THR A 270 4.82 15.60 -10.16
N VAL A 271 4.68 14.30 -10.42
CA VAL A 271 4.50 13.26 -9.40
C VAL A 271 5.85 12.92 -8.78
N TYR A 272 5.95 13.03 -7.45
CA TYR A 272 7.18 12.71 -6.74
C TYR A 272 6.87 11.78 -5.56
N GLY A 273 7.66 10.72 -5.42
CA GLY A 273 7.60 9.78 -4.33
C GLY A 273 6.25 9.06 -4.16
N PRO A 274 5.65 8.44 -5.20
CA PRO A 274 4.40 7.70 -5.05
C PRO A 274 4.60 6.45 -4.19
N GLY A 275 3.71 6.24 -3.21
CA GLY A 275 3.75 5.10 -2.30
C GLY A 275 2.59 5.04 -1.33
N GLY A 276 2.68 4.21 -0.28
CA GLY A 276 1.58 3.94 0.66
C GLY A 276 0.35 3.43 -0.08
N GLN A 277 0.56 2.50 -1.00
CA GLN A 277 -0.41 2.06 -2.01
C GLN A 277 -1.31 0.94 -1.56
N GLY A 278 -2.43 0.80 -2.27
CA GLY A 278 -3.25 -0.39 -2.30
C GLY A 278 -3.91 -0.59 -3.65
N VAL A 279 -4.62 -1.70 -3.80
CA VAL A 279 -5.37 -2.01 -5.03
C VAL A 279 -6.84 -2.25 -4.68
N PHE A 280 -7.70 -1.54 -5.37
CA PHE A 280 -9.15 -1.65 -5.23
C PHE A 280 -9.77 -2.10 -6.56
N THR A 281 -10.79 -2.95 -6.51
CA THR A 281 -11.56 -3.32 -7.71
C THR A 281 -12.75 -2.38 -7.84
N ASP A 282 -12.64 -1.38 -8.70
CA ASP A 282 -13.73 -0.47 -9.04
C ASP A 282 -14.70 -1.13 -10.00
N SER A 283 -16.01 -0.95 -9.79
CA SER A 283 -17.04 -1.59 -10.59
C SER A 283 -17.06 -1.12 -12.05
N SER A 284 -16.54 0.06 -12.36
CA SER A 284 -16.50 0.67 -13.68
C SER A 284 -15.13 0.68 -14.34
N LEU A 285 -14.06 0.77 -13.53
CA LEU A 285 -12.67 0.90 -13.99
C LEU A 285 -11.90 -0.42 -13.92
N GLY A 286 -12.42 -1.43 -13.19
CA GLY A 286 -11.69 -2.64 -12.88
C GLY A 286 -10.64 -2.42 -11.78
N PRO A 287 -9.50 -3.13 -11.81
CA PRO A 287 -8.44 -2.93 -10.83
C PRO A 287 -7.86 -1.52 -10.91
N VAL A 288 -7.76 -0.86 -9.77
CA VAL A 288 -7.22 0.51 -9.61
C VAL A 288 -6.13 0.48 -8.56
N LEU A 289 -4.94 0.95 -8.91
CA LEU A 289 -3.89 1.29 -7.97
C LEU A 289 -4.22 2.65 -7.35
N TYR A 290 -4.29 2.74 -6.03
CA TYR A 290 -4.38 4.00 -5.31
C TYR A 290 -3.15 4.18 -4.42
N TYR A 291 -2.77 5.42 -4.19
CA TYR A 291 -1.53 5.76 -3.48
C TYR A 291 -1.54 7.22 -3.00
N HIS A 292 -0.55 7.60 -2.21
CA HIS A 292 -0.23 9.01 -2.03
C HIS A 292 0.99 9.41 -2.89
N TYR A 293 1.08 10.69 -3.20
CA TYR A 293 2.23 11.29 -3.88
C TYR A 293 2.36 12.76 -3.52
N VAL A 294 3.51 13.35 -3.79
CA VAL A 294 3.73 14.80 -3.73
C VAL A 294 3.64 15.38 -5.15
N ASP A 295 2.84 16.45 -5.31
CA ASP A 295 2.89 17.27 -6.53
C ASP A 295 3.95 18.36 -6.35
N THR A 296 5.01 18.29 -7.14
CA THR A 296 6.15 19.22 -7.06
C THR A 296 5.78 20.67 -7.35
N THR A 297 4.63 20.93 -7.95
CA THR A 297 4.09 22.28 -8.18
C THR A 297 3.37 22.86 -6.96
N VAL A 298 2.97 21.99 -6.01
CA VAL A 298 2.30 22.38 -4.75
C VAL A 298 3.30 22.51 -3.61
N GLY A 299 4.19 21.51 -3.44
CA GLY A 299 5.21 21.51 -2.39
C GLY A 299 5.69 20.10 -2.05
N TYR A 300 6.51 19.98 -1.00
CA TYR A 300 7.16 18.72 -0.62
C TYR A 300 6.86 18.25 0.81
N ALA A 301 6.06 19.00 1.57
CA ALA A 301 5.73 18.64 2.95
C ALA A 301 4.79 17.41 3.00
N ASP A 302 4.93 16.60 4.04
CA ASP A 302 4.09 15.41 4.22
C ASP A 302 2.59 15.76 4.29
N SER A 303 2.24 16.93 4.84
CA SER A 303 0.87 17.45 4.85
C SER A 303 0.32 17.86 3.47
N GLN A 304 1.18 17.93 2.45
CA GLN A 304 0.81 18.28 1.07
C GLN A 304 0.67 17.05 0.16
N LYS A 305 0.87 15.83 0.69
CA LYS A 305 0.64 14.60 -0.07
C LYS A 305 -0.81 14.53 -0.56
N LEU A 306 -0.97 14.09 -1.80
CA LEU A 306 -2.24 14.02 -2.51
C LEU A 306 -2.64 12.58 -2.79
N PHE A 307 -3.94 12.35 -2.91
CA PHE A 307 -4.51 11.09 -3.36
C PHE A 307 -4.30 10.91 -4.86
N GLY A 308 -3.55 9.89 -5.24
CA GLY A 308 -3.37 9.43 -6.61
C GLY A 308 -4.12 8.11 -6.84
N TRP A 309 -4.56 7.90 -8.07
CA TRP A 309 -5.11 6.63 -8.52
C TRP A 309 -4.94 6.46 -10.04
N ASN A 310 -4.74 5.22 -10.48
CA ASN A 310 -4.65 4.83 -11.89
C ASN A 310 -5.31 3.47 -12.10
N ALA A 311 -5.99 3.28 -13.21
CA ALA A 311 -6.43 1.95 -13.63
C ALA A 311 -5.20 1.07 -13.93
N ILE A 312 -5.27 -0.21 -13.56
CA ILE A 312 -4.18 -1.16 -13.78
C ILE A 312 -4.50 -2.04 -14.97
N ASP A 313 -3.57 -2.12 -15.92
CA ASP A 313 -3.58 -3.13 -16.99
C ASP A 313 -2.74 -4.35 -16.57
N PHE A 314 -3.37 -5.52 -16.48
CA PHE A 314 -2.73 -6.81 -16.23
C PHE A 314 -2.56 -7.67 -17.49
N SER A 315 -2.84 -7.16 -18.70
CA SER A 315 -2.82 -7.94 -19.94
C SER A 315 -1.47 -8.61 -20.23
N SER A 316 -0.37 -8.01 -19.79
CA SER A 316 0.97 -8.58 -19.89
C SER A 316 1.27 -9.67 -18.84
N GLY A 317 0.34 -9.90 -17.91
CA GLY A 317 0.55 -10.70 -16.70
C GLY A 317 1.29 -9.96 -15.57
N TRP A 318 1.61 -8.68 -15.76
CA TRP A 318 2.20 -7.78 -14.77
C TRP A 318 1.44 -6.46 -14.75
N PRO A 319 1.26 -5.83 -13.57
CA PRO A 319 0.55 -4.56 -13.48
C PRO A 319 1.31 -3.43 -14.20
N VAL A 320 0.58 -2.67 -15.00
CA VAL A 320 1.05 -1.46 -15.69
C VAL A 320 0.05 -0.33 -15.44
N VAL A 321 0.53 0.87 -15.12
CA VAL A 321 -0.25 2.09 -14.92
C VAL A 321 0.23 3.23 -15.80
#